data_bc4b3af0828ee92b26ffd8cbfee80598
#
_entry.id   bc4b3af0828ee92b26ffd8cbfee80598
#
_cell.length_a   1.000
_cell.length_b   1.000
_cell.length_c   1.000
_cell.angle_alpha   90.00
_cell.angle_beta   90.00
_cell.angle_gamma   90.00
#
_symmetry.space_group_name_H-M   'P 1'
#
loop_
_entity.id
_entity.type
_entity.pdbx_description
1 polymer ?
#
loop_
_entity_poly.entity_id
_entity_poly.type
_entity_poly.pdbx_seq_one_letter_code
_entity_poly.pdbx_strand_id
1 'polypeptide(L)'
;MNMRTRIIAVGLAAGLGAVAVAAVLSTRSVAQNPMGDADAEPAPFNPQMAALMSMLIQPRHAKLGLAGKAENWPLAGYALKELKQGFLVAARAVPRWKGLPVPDLFDAAVSQPLALLDFAIKAQEPHQFAEGYARLTTGCNACHATTDHAFVVITAPDSAAEFSNQDFRPKR
;
A
#
# COMPACT_ATOMS: atom_id res chain seq x y z
N MET A 1 0.35 -83.34 -25.85
CA MET A 1 1.29 -84.27 -26.40
C MET A 1 2.63 -83.58 -26.52
N ASN A 2 3.68 -84.16 -25.88
CA ASN A 2 5.11 -83.90 -25.90
C ASN A 2 5.59 -82.53 -25.25
N MET A 3 6.11 -82.51 -24.06
CA MET A 3 7.22 -83.21 -23.40
C MET A 3 8.56 -83.11 -24.19
N ARG A 4 9.51 -82.36 -23.65
CA ARG A 4 10.94 -82.63 -23.52
C ARG A 4 11.65 -81.33 -23.07
N THR A 5 12.14 -81.24 -21.93
CA THR A 5 13.35 -81.84 -21.29
C THR A 5 14.56 -80.85 -21.30
N ARG A 6 14.87 -80.36 -20.09
CA ARG A 6 16.18 -80.16 -19.44
C ARG A 6 17.31 -79.55 -20.27
N ILE A 7 17.93 -78.53 -19.70
CA ILE A 7 19.32 -78.70 -19.19
C ILE A 7 19.64 -77.61 -18.15
N ILE A 8 20.21 -78.01 -17.08
CA ILE A 8 20.76 -77.23 -15.97
C ILE A 8 22.18 -76.82 -16.42
N ALA A 9 22.54 -75.55 -16.31
CA ALA A 9 23.91 -75.14 -16.26
C ALA A 9 24.15 -74.20 -15.06
N VAL A 10 24.89 -74.76 -14.11
CA VAL A 10 25.41 -74.09 -12.93
C VAL A 10 26.67 -73.31 -13.44
N GLY A 11 26.65 -72.03 -13.30
CA GLY A 11 27.82 -71.19 -13.54
C GLY A 11 28.06 -70.31 -12.32
N LEU A 12 29.08 -70.67 -11.58
CA LEU A 12 29.67 -69.89 -10.50
C LEU A 12 30.52 -68.76 -11.13
N ALA A 13 30.27 -67.51 -10.82
CA ALA A 13 31.24 -66.44 -10.99
C ALA A 13 31.04 -65.28 -10.01
N ALA A 14 31.90 -65.28 -9.06
CA ALA A 14 32.64 -64.19 -8.45
C ALA A 14 31.96 -62.78 -8.39
N GLY A 15 31.87 -62.34 -7.11
CA GLY A 15 31.46 -61.02 -6.72
C GLY A 15 32.34 -59.92 -7.18
N LEU A 16 31.71 -58.80 -7.48
CA LEU A 16 32.30 -57.46 -7.45
C LEU A 16 31.25 -56.56 -6.79
N GLY A 17 31.53 -56.26 -5.52
CA GLY A 17 30.76 -55.32 -4.76
C GLY A 17 30.83 -53.94 -5.36
N ALA A 18 29.77 -53.47 -5.99
CA ALA A 18 29.61 -52.07 -6.33
C ALA A 18 29.08 -51.33 -5.09
N VAL A 19 29.97 -50.63 -4.40
CA VAL A 19 29.61 -49.69 -3.37
C VAL A 19 28.92 -48.49 -4.07
N ALA A 20 27.61 -48.50 -4.06
CA ALA A 20 26.82 -47.33 -4.48
C ALA A 20 27.02 -46.21 -3.44
N VAL A 21 27.92 -45.27 -3.72
CA VAL A 21 27.98 -44.01 -2.97
C VAL A 21 26.74 -43.22 -3.33
N ALA A 22 25.73 -43.27 -2.47
CA ALA A 22 24.59 -42.39 -2.55
C ALA A 22 25.09 -40.99 -2.23
N ALA A 23 25.30 -40.16 -3.29
CA ALA A 23 25.48 -38.75 -3.14
C ALA A 23 24.17 -38.15 -2.61
N VAL A 24 24.13 -37.87 -1.33
CA VAL A 24 23.08 -37.08 -0.71
C VAL A 24 23.26 -35.67 -1.23
N LEU A 25 22.53 -35.33 -2.29
CA LEU A 25 22.35 -33.96 -2.71
C LEU A 25 21.53 -33.26 -1.63
N SER A 26 22.23 -32.65 -0.67
CA SER A 26 21.64 -31.70 0.25
C SER A 26 21.13 -30.51 -0.56
N THR A 27 19.87 -30.54 -0.95
CA THR A 27 19.19 -29.35 -1.43
C THR A 27 19.13 -28.38 -0.24
N ARG A 28 20.08 -27.48 -0.17
CA ARG A 28 19.94 -26.31 0.68
C ARG A 28 18.71 -25.57 0.19
N SER A 29 17.60 -25.70 0.92
CA SER A 29 16.51 -24.76 0.83
C SER A 29 17.09 -23.39 1.19
N VAL A 30 17.36 -22.57 0.20
CA VAL A 30 17.65 -21.15 0.42
C VAL A 30 16.37 -20.62 0.98
N ALA A 31 16.35 -20.36 2.29
CA ALA A 31 15.28 -19.60 2.91
C ALA A 31 15.20 -18.29 2.14
N GLN A 32 14.13 -18.09 1.40
CA GLN A 32 13.88 -16.82 0.71
C GLN A 32 13.85 -15.75 1.76
N ASN A 33 14.85 -14.87 1.75
CA ASN A 33 14.88 -13.73 2.64
C ASN A 33 13.69 -12.82 2.26
N PRO A 34 12.70 -12.65 3.12
CA PRO A 34 11.53 -11.82 2.80
C PRO A 34 11.87 -10.34 2.58
N MET A 35 13.09 -9.93 2.89
CA MET A 35 13.60 -8.56 2.68
C MET A 35 14.41 -8.40 1.37
N GLY A 36 14.52 -9.46 0.55
CA GLY A 36 15.34 -9.44 -0.67
C GLY A 36 16.84 -9.53 -0.39
N ASP A 37 17.63 -9.77 -1.42
CA ASP A 37 19.09 -9.72 -1.34
C ASP A 37 19.52 -8.25 -1.22
N ALA A 38 20.38 -7.95 -0.24
CA ALA A 38 20.88 -6.59 -0.01
C ALA A 38 21.67 -6.01 -1.22
N ASP A 39 22.15 -6.88 -2.09
CA ASP A 39 22.91 -6.52 -3.30
C ASP A 39 22.05 -6.49 -4.57
N ALA A 40 20.76 -6.82 -4.48
CA ALA A 40 19.85 -6.71 -5.62
C ALA A 40 19.53 -5.23 -5.88
N GLU A 41 19.63 -4.80 -7.14
CA GLU A 41 19.15 -3.46 -7.53
C GLU A 41 17.70 -3.30 -7.10
N PRO A 42 17.34 -2.22 -6.36
CA PRO A 42 15.98 -2.02 -5.90
C PRO A 42 15.00 -2.07 -7.08
N ALA A 43 13.99 -2.92 -6.99
CA ALA A 43 12.94 -2.93 -7.99
C ALA A 43 12.31 -1.53 -8.10
N PRO A 44 11.95 -1.08 -9.33
CA PRO A 44 11.31 0.21 -9.50
C PRO A 44 10.11 0.35 -8.58
N PHE A 45 10.00 1.49 -7.88
CA PHE A 45 8.85 1.78 -7.04
C PHE A 45 7.59 1.89 -7.91
N ASN A 46 6.75 0.87 -7.87
CA ASN A 46 5.52 0.78 -8.67
C ASN A 46 4.33 0.38 -7.78
N PRO A 47 3.91 1.24 -6.85
CA PRO A 47 2.81 0.94 -5.94
C PRO A 47 1.46 0.94 -6.69
N GLN A 48 0.57 0.06 -6.25
CA GLN A 48 -0.82 0.07 -6.71
C GLN A 48 -1.58 1.26 -6.13
N MET A 49 -2.60 1.77 -6.84
CA MET A 49 -3.42 2.89 -6.39
C MET A 49 -4.00 2.65 -4.98
N ALA A 50 -4.50 1.45 -4.69
CA ALA A 50 -5.04 1.11 -3.37
C ALA A 50 -3.99 1.26 -2.25
N ALA A 51 -2.73 0.87 -2.49
CA ALA A 51 -1.66 1.05 -1.53
C ALA A 51 -1.36 2.54 -1.29
N LEU A 52 -1.34 3.36 -2.35
CA LEU A 52 -1.15 4.81 -2.23
C LEU A 52 -2.28 5.47 -1.44
N MET A 53 -3.53 5.07 -1.70
CA MET A 53 -4.68 5.57 -0.94
C MET A 53 -4.57 5.22 0.55
N SER A 54 -4.27 3.96 0.88
CA SER A 54 -4.21 3.49 2.26
C SER A 54 -2.98 4.01 3.02
N MET A 55 -1.83 4.10 2.37
CA MET A 55 -0.56 4.46 3.04
C MET A 55 -0.27 5.96 3.03
N LEU A 56 -0.72 6.68 1.99
CA LEU A 56 -0.40 8.10 1.85
C LEU A 56 -1.60 9.00 2.09
N ILE A 57 -2.73 8.73 1.45
CA ILE A 57 -3.84 9.69 1.40
C ILE A 57 -4.70 9.59 2.66
N GLN A 58 -5.22 8.41 2.96
CA GLN A 58 -6.16 8.22 4.08
C GLN A 58 -5.58 8.63 5.44
N PRO A 59 -4.34 8.26 5.84
CA PRO A 59 -3.79 8.70 7.12
C PRO A 59 -3.58 10.23 7.20
N ARG A 60 -3.23 10.87 6.07
CA ARG A 60 -3.03 12.32 6.01
C ARG A 60 -4.34 13.07 6.05
N HIS A 61 -5.38 12.55 5.39
CA HIS A 61 -6.75 13.06 5.50
C HIS A 61 -7.21 13.01 6.95
N ALA A 62 -7.08 11.87 7.62
CA ALA A 62 -7.48 11.73 9.03
C ALA A 62 -6.71 12.67 9.96
N LYS A 63 -5.37 12.78 9.80
CA LYS A 63 -4.55 13.73 10.59
C LYS A 63 -4.95 15.17 10.41
N LEU A 64 -5.27 15.58 9.19
CA LEU A 64 -5.77 16.92 8.88
C LEU A 64 -7.08 17.21 9.64
N GLY A 65 -8.05 16.28 9.57
CA GLY A 65 -9.32 16.42 10.27
C GLY A 65 -9.17 16.53 11.79
N LEU A 66 -8.34 15.67 12.39
CA LEU A 66 -8.04 15.69 13.83
C LEU A 66 -7.35 16.99 14.27
N ALA A 67 -6.38 17.46 13.48
CA ALA A 67 -5.66 18.70 13.78
C ALA A 67 -6.58 19.93 13.72
N GLY A 68 -7.44 20.01 12.71
CA GLY A 68 -8.40 21.10 12.59
C GLY A 68 -9.48 21.06 13.67
N LYS A 69 -10.01 19.86 13.99
CA LYS A 69 -10.96 19.67 15.09
C LYS A 69 -10.39 20.10 16.45
N ALA A 70 -9.09 19.92 16.63
CA ALA A 70 -8.36 20.37 17.83
C ALA A 70 -7.91 21.84 17.75
N GLU A 71 -8.23 22.55 16.68
CA GLU A 71 -7.77 23.92 16.40
C GLU A 71 -6.23 24.09 16.47
N ASN A 72 -5.51 23.01 16.20
CA ASN A 72 -4.06 23.01 16.11
C ASN A 72 -3.64 23.46 14.70
N TRP A 73 -3.73 24.78 14.44
CA TRP A 73 -3.52 25.37 13.13
C TRP A 73 -2.14 25.10 12.53
N PRO A 74 -1.03 25.16 13.31
CA PRO A 74 0.27 24.75 12.78
C PRO A 74 0.30 23.29 12.31
N LEU A 75 -0.29 22.38 13.09
CA LEU A 75 -0.38 20.95 12.74
C LEU A 75 -1.32 20.74 11.54
N ALA A 76 -2.45 21.44 11.49
CA ALA A 76 -3.38 21.39 10.36
C ALA A 76 -2.72 21.85 9.06
N GLY A 77 -1.95 22.94 9.10
CA GLY A 77 -1.18 23.42 7.95
C GLY A 77 -0.14 22.43 7.48
N TYR A 78 0.58 21.81 8.41
CA TYR A 78 1.51 20.74 8.10
C TYR A 78 0.81 19.54 7.45
N ALA A 79 -0.29 19.06 8.07
CA ALA A 79 -1.04 17.90 7.55
C ALA A 79 -1.65 18.18 6.16
N LEU A 80 -2.13 19.38 5.91
CA LEU A 80 -2.63 19.81 4.60
C LEU A 80 -1.52 19.76 3.54
N LYS A 81 -0.33 20.27 3.86
CA LYS A 81 0.84 20.22 2.96
C LYS A 81 1.19 18.77 2.63
N GLU A 82 1.25 17.90 3.65
CA GLU A 82 1.56 16.48 3.46
C GLU A 82 0.49 15.76 2.63
N LEU A 83 -0.79 16.10 2.81
CA LEU A 83 -1.87 15.56 1.99
C LEU A 83 -1.74 15.97 0.52
N LYS A 84 -1.49 17.25 0.26
CA LYS A 84 -1.22 17.77 -1.11
C LYS A 84 -0.05 17.02 -1.75
N GLN A 85 1.05 16.83 -1.02
CA GLN A 85 2.19 16.05 -1.50
C GLN A 85 1.83 14.59 -1.77
N GLY A 86 1.00 13.98 -0.93
CA GLY A 86 0.51 12.62 -1.14
C GLY A 86 -0.22 12.46 -2.47
N PHE A 87 -1.10 13.39 -2.83
CA PHE A 87 -1.79 13.39 -4.12
C PHE A 87 -0.81 13.53 -5.30
N LEU A 88 0.19 14.41 -5.18
CA LEU A 88 1.21 14.56 -6.23
C LEU A 88 2.04 13.28 -6.42
N VAL A 89 2.42 12.62 -5.33
CA VAL A 89 3.13 11.33 -5.39
C VAL A 89 2.26 10.27 -6.04
N ALA A 90 0.99 10.16 -5.64
CA ALA A 90 0.06 9.19 -6.21
C ALA A 90 -0.16 9.42 -7.72
N ALA A 91 -0.35 10.67 -8.13
CA ALA A 91 -0.53 11.02 -9.54
C ALA A 91 0.71 10.72 -10.41
N ARG A 92 1.91 10.88 -9.84
CA ARG A 92 3.16 10.53 -10.54
C ARG A 92 3.39 9.03 -10.63
N ALA A 93 3.10 8.30 -9.54
CA ALA A 93 3.30 6.86 -9.49
C ALA A 93 2.26 6.11 -10.35
N VAL A 94 1.03 6.59 -10.41
CA VAL A 94 -0.06 6.01 -11.19
C VAL A 94 -0.70 7.12 -12.05
N PRO A 95 -0.09 7.49 -13.19
CA PRO A 95 -0.58 8.61 -13.99
C PRO A 95 -1.94 8.35 -14.66
N ARG A 96 -2.33 7.08 -14.79
CA ARG A 96 -3.63 6.66 -15.33
C ARG A 96 -4.24 5.56 -14.46
N TRP A 97 -5.53 5.68 -14.19
CA TRP A 97 -6.30 4.70 -13.43
C TRP A 97 -7.60 4.39 -14.16
N LYS A 98 -7.86 3.11 -14.45
CA LYS A 98 -9.06 2.69 -15.22
C LYS A 98 -9.27 3.50 -16.52
N GLY A 99 -8.16 3.82 -17.20
CA GLY A 99 -8.20 4.60 -18.45
C GLY A 99 -8.30 6.11 -18.26
N LEU A 100 -8.53 6.61 -17.04
CA LEU A 100 -8.66 8.03 -16.73
C LEU A 100 -7.33 8.64 -16.27
N PRO A 101 -7.00 9.89 -16.63
CA PRO A 101 -5.83 10.59 -16.09
C PRO A 101 -6.02 10.87 -14.60
N VAL A 102 -5.12 10.38 -13.76
CA VAL A 102 -5.21 10.57 -12.30
C VAL A 102 -5.03 12.03 -11.88
N PRO A 103 -4.14 12.84 -12.50
CA PRO A 103 -4.09 14.26 -12.19
C PRO A 103 -5.43 14.96 -12.36
N ASP A 104 -6.17 14.69 -13.43
CA ASP A 104 -7.47 15.32 -13.72
C ASP A 104 -8.54 14.86 -12.71
N LEU A 105 -8.52 13.57 -12.34
CA LEU A 105 -9.41 13.04 -11.29
C LEU A 105 -9.19 13.73 -9.96
N PHE A 106 -7.93 13.93 -9.56
CA PHE A 106 -7.60 14.59 -8.30
C PHE A 106 -7.94 16.09 -8.36
N ASP A 107 -7.64 16.74 -9.47
CA ASP A 107 -7.98 18.16 -9.63
C ASP A 107 -9.49 18.37 -9.49
N ALA A 108 -10.30 17.62 -10.21
CA ALA A 108 -11.74 17.69 -10.14
C ALA A 108 -12.32 17.37 -8.74
N ALA A 109 -11.71 16.42 -8.03
CA ALA A 109 -12.24 15.95 -6.75
C ALA A 109 -11.82 16.82 -5.56
N VAL A 110 -10.58 17.31 -5.53
CA VAL A 110 -10.00 17.84 -4.30
C VAL A 110 -9.33 19.21 -4.41
N SER A 111 -9.06 19.76 -5.60
CA SER A 111 -8.34 21.03 -5.73
C SER A 111 -9.04 22.19 -5.02
N GLN A 112 -10.34 22.36 -5.25
CA GLN A 112 -11.13 23.41 -4.63
C GLN A 112 -11.22 23.24 -3.09
N PRO A 113 -11.62 22.10 -2.53
CA PRO A 113 -11.66 21.94 -1.08
C PRO A 113 -10.28 22.08 -0.41
N LEU A 114 -9.18 21.68 -1.06
CA LEU A 114 -7.83 21.91 -0.53
C LEU A 114 -7.46 23.38 -0.48
N ALA A 115 -7.94 24.19 -1.42
CA ALA A 115 -7.76 25.65 -1.40
C ALA A 115 -8.58 26.30 -0.28
N LEU A 116 -9.83 25.87 -0.09
CA LEU A 116 -10.67 26.36 1.02
C LEU A 116 -10.05 26.04 2.39
N LEU A 117 -9.52 24.82 2.56
CA LEU A 117 -8.83 24.44 3.78
C LEU A 117 -7.56 25.26 4.04
N ASP A 118 -6.78 25.56 3.00
CA ASP A 118 -5.60 26.43 3.12
C ASP A 118 -5.96 27.82 3.63
N PHE A 119 -7.04 28.39 3.09
CA PHE A 119 -7.57 29.67 3.54
C PHE A 119 -8.06 29.62 4.99
N ALA A 120 -8.90 28.64 5.33
CA ALA A 120 -9.46 28.48 6.67
C ALA A 120 -8.40 28.27 7.75
N ILE A 121 -7.35 27.49 7.45
CA ILE A 121 -6.21 27.26 8.36
C ILE A 121 -5.43 28.55 8.59
N LYS A 122 -5.16 29.32 7.54
CA LYS A 122 -4.46 30.61 7.66
C LYS A 122 -5.26 31.65 8.42
N ALA A 123 -6.58 31.65 8.22
CA ALA A 123 -7.48 32.52 8.96
C ALA A 123 -7.79 32.03 10.38
N GLN A 124 -7.43 30.78 10.70
CA GLN A 124 -7.73 30.11 11.98
C GLN A 124 -9.23 30.06 12.27
N GLU A 125 -10.04 29.78 11.24
CA GLU A 125 -11.49 29.80 11.29
C GLU A 125 -12.07 28.38 11.37
N PRO A 126 -12.52 27.91 12.56
CA PRO A 126 -12.96 26.52 12.76
C PRO A 126 -14.16 26.12 11.90
N HIS A 127 -15.13 27.04 11.72
CA HIS A 127 -16.32 26.75 10.92
C HIS A 127 -15.97 26.56 9.43
N GLN A 128 -15.17 27.45 8.88
CA GLN A 128 -14.73 27.35 7.49
C GLN A 128 -13.84 26.10 7.25
N PHE A 129 -13.03 25.78 8.26
CA PHE A 129 -12.25 24.51 8.22
C PHE A 129 -13.17 23.30 8.16
N ALA A 130 -14.18 23.22 9.04
CA ALA A 130 -15.13 22.10 9.08
C ALA A 130 -15.88 21.94 7.75
N GLU A 131 -16.33 23.06 7.15
CA GLU A 131 -16.97 23.06 5.83
C GLU A 131 -16.02 22.59 4.72
N GLY A 132 -14.80 23.13 4.66
CA GLY A 132 -13.79 22.72 3.69
C GLY A 132 -13.42 21.25 3.82
N TYR A 133 -13.32 20.74 5.04
CA TYR A 133 -13.02 19.35 5.31
C TYR A 133 -14.17 18.41 4.90
N ALA A 134 -15.41 18.79 5.14
CA ALA A 134 -16.57 18.03 4.68
C ALA A 134 -16.60 17.95 3.14
N ARG A 135 -16.31 19.07 2.45
CA ARG A 135 -16.22 19.12 0.98
C ARG A 135 -15.07 18.23 0.46
N LEU A 136 -13.91 18.21 1.13
CA LEU A 136 -12.80 17.33 0.80
C LEU A 136 -13.21 15.87 0.91
N THR A 137 -13.84 15.49 2.00
CA THR A 137 -14.34 14.11 2.23
C THR A 137 -15.36 13.71 1.16
N THR A 138 -16.27 14.62 0.80
CA THR A 138 -17.24 14.41 -0.29
C THR A 138 -16.53 14.19 -1.62
N GLY A 139 -15.49 14.99 -1.93
CA GLY A 139 -14.68 14.84 -3.14
C GLY A 139 -13.98 13.48 -3.22
N CYS A 140 -13.43 13.00 -2.09
CA CYS A 140 -12.85 11.66 -2.00
C CYS A 140 -13.87 10.58 -2.38
N ASN A 141 -15.07 10.63 -1.80
CA ASN A 141 -16.12 9.66 -2.07
C ASN A 141 -16.68 9.76 -3.50
N ALA A 142 -16.77 10.96 -4.06
CA ALA A 142 -17.17 11.15 -5.46
C ALA A 142 -16.16 10.51 -6.44
N CYS A 143 -14.86 10.69 -6.19
CA CYS A 143 -13.80 10.05 -6.99
C CYS A 143 -13.89 8.51 -6.87
N HIS A 144 -14.09 7.98 -5.65
CA HIS A 144 -14.29 6.54 -5.43
C HIS A 144 -15.50 6.02 -6.23
N ALA A 145 -16.62 6.72 -6.21
CA ALA A 145 -17.80 6.34 -6.97
C ALA A 145 -17.56 6.35 -8.49
N THR A 146 -16.85 7.35 -8.99
CA THR A 146 -16.53 7.48 -10.42
C THR A 146 -15.59 6.39 -10.92
N THR A 147 -14.77 5.81 -10.03
CA THR A 147 -13.77 4.78 -10.36
C THR A 147 -14.19 3.37 -9.92
N ASP A 148 -15.49 3.10 -9.74
CA ASP A 148 -16.06 1.81 -9.31
C ASP A 148 -15.57 1.35 -7.91
N HIS A 149 -15.30 2.30 -7.02
CA HIS A 149 -14.89 2.04 -5.62
C HIS A 149 -15.88 2.65 -4.61
N ALA A 150 -17.16 2.81 -4.99
CA ALA A 150 -18.19 3.39 -4.13
C ALA A 150 -18.35 2.66 -2.78
N PHE A 151 -17.88 1.43 -2.67
CA PHE A 151 -17.85 0.66 -1.42
C PHE A 151 -16.74 1.11 -0.46
N VAL A 152 -15.78 1.93 -0.91
CA VAL A 152 -14.75 2.55 -0.07
C VAL A 152 -15.26 3.93 0.36
N VAL A 153 -15.86 4.00 1.53
CA VAL A 153 -16.46 5.24 2.05
C VAL A 153 -15.52 5.90 3.06
N ILE A 154 -15.08 7.10 2.73
CA ILE A 154 -14.26 7.94 3.63
C ILE A 154 -15.20 8.76 4.52
N THR A 155 -14.89 8.83 5.80
CA THR A 155 -15.60 9.63 6.81
C THR A 155 -14.66 10.57 7.53
N ALA A 156 -15.20 11.57 8.21
CA ALA A 156 -14.41 12.37 9.12
C ALA A 156 -13.96 11.51 10.32
N PRO A 157 -12.72 11.67 10.82
CA PRO A 157 -12.23 10.93 11.97
C PRO A 157 -12.97 11.39 13.24
N ASP A 158 -13.40 10.44 14.05
CA ASP A 158 -14.08 10.69 15.33
C ASP A 158 -13.12 10.66 16.51
N SER A 159 -12.01 9.92 16.38
CA SER A 159 -11.01 9.76 17.43
C SER A 159 -9.59 9.72 16.86
N ALA A 160 -8.61 9.95 17.74
CA ALA A 160 -7.18 9.86 17.44
C ALA A 160 -6.60 8.45 17.72
N ALA A 161 -7.42 7.43 17.88
CA ALA A 161 -6.98 6.09 18.28
C ALA A 161 -5.92 5.50 17.34
N GLU A 162 -6.04 5.74 16.03
CA GLU A 162 -5.08 5.29 15.01
C GLU A 162 -3.71 5.98 15.14
N PHE A 163 -3.65 7.11 15.84
CA PHE A 163 -2.45 7.91 16.05
C PHE A 163 -2.15 8.08 17.54
N SER A 164 -2.26 7.01 18.31
CA SER A 164 -2.12 7.01 19.78
C SER A 164 -0.78 7.55 20.28
N ASN A 165 0.23 7.60 19.42
CA ASN A 165 1.56 8.15 19.71
C ASN A 165 1.72 9.62 19.28
N GLN A 166 0.65 10.31 18.87
CA GLN A 166 0.67 11.70 18.46
C GLN A 166 -0.28 12.56 19.29
N ASP A 167 0.20 13.70 19.76
CA ASP A 167 -0.60 14.70 20.47
C ASP A 167 -1.12 15.75 19.48
N PHE A 168 -2.45 15.85 19.36
CA PHE A 168 -3.11 16.81 18.47
C PHE A 168 -3.45 18.14 19.15
N ARG A 169 -3.27 18.25 20.46
CA ARG A 169 -3.57 19.49 21.19
C ARG A 169 -2.65 20.63 20.74
N PRO A 170 -3.18 21.87 20.63
CA PRO A 170 -2.34 23.03 20.34
C PRO A 170 -1.19 23.15 21.38
N LYS A 171 0.01 23.42 20.89
CA LYS A 171 1.14 23.76 21.77
C LYS A 171 1.18 25.27 21.95
N ARG A 172 1.34 25.71 23.18
CA ARG A 172 1.51 27.10 23.55
C ARG A 172 2.94 27.57 23.29
#